data_2d2bdec23088b65c49513967f41e1f5d
#
_entry.id   2d2bdec23088b65c49513967f41e1f5d
#
_cell.length_a   1.000
_cell.length_b   1.000
_cell.length_c   1.000
_cell.angle_alpha   90.00
_cell.angle_beta   90.00
_cell.angle_gamma   90.00
#
_symmetry.space_group_name_H-M   'P 1'
#
loop_
_entity.id
_entity.type
_entity.pdbx_description
1 polymer ?
#
loop_
_entity_poly.entity_id
_entity_poly.type
_entity_poly.pdbx_seq_one_letter_code
_entity_poly.pdbx_strand_id
1 'polypeptide(L)'
;LQKIFEYSEKGIIPKLTSDLIEKRFQLVSDGILRIEKASSIKYPIVYLEPSILVTGNTNSFDMGILYARTIPLLVDDSIHVVIQLSGPLVAYGLKGTIHAILAHEFLHYLELIIRLSKTELLSDEISSNLFENVYSDNTRLLEPRSVFNDNTLISHITKRFPSGFRDYKLEDKVIKLWIEQKLPVSKITLDKNTVKLDASQLSNIKFDELLLQQLEIIKTKNSRLRKKKLY
;
A
#
# COMPACT_ATOMS: atom_id res chain seq x y z
N LEU A 1 11.78 -5.46 9.32
CA LEU A 1 11.83 -6.55 10.32
C LEU A 1 12.21 -6.07 11.73
N GLN A 2 13.06 -5.05 11.86
CA GLN A 2 13.54 -4.57 13.16
C GLN A 2 12.42 -4.38 14.21
N LYS A 3 11.35 -3.65 13.86
CA LYS A 3 10.19 -3.48 14.76
C LYS A 3 9.52 -4.79 15.18
N ILE A 4 9.51 -5.81 14.33
CA ILE A 4 8.94 -7.13 14.65
C ILE A 4 9.77 -7.79 15.76
N PHE A 5 11.10 -7.73 15.65
CA PHE A 5 12.00 -8.27 16.68
C PHE A 5 11.88 -7.51 18.00
N GLU A 6 11.85 -6.18 17.97
CA GLU A 6 11.64 -5.35 19.16
C GLU A 6 10.33 -5.68 19.89
N TYR A 7 9.23 -5.91 19.14
CA TYR A 7 7.93 -6.30 19.70
C TYR A 7 7.95 -7.74 20.24
N SER A 8 8.73 -8.63 19.63
CA SER A 8 8.92 -9.99 20.13
C SER A 8 9.76 -10.01 21.42
N GLU A 9 10.83 -9.23 21.48
CA GLU A 9 11.68 -9.09 22.68
C GLU A 9 10.90 -8.50 23.87
N LYS A 10 9.96 -7.58 23.60
CA LYS A 10 9.05 -7.01 24.61
C LYS A 10 7.89 -7.94 24.98
N GLY A 11 7.79 -9.14 24.40
CA GLY A 11 6.69 -10.08 24.63
C GLY A 11 5.32 -9.64 24.06
N ILE A 12 5.29 -8.60 23.21
CA ILE A 12 4.05 -8.08 22.60
C ILE A 12 3.60 -8.99 21.46
N ILE A 13 4.55 -9.57 20.72
CA ILE A 13 4.29 -10.58 19.68
C ILE A 13 5.00 -11.88 20.12
N PRO A 14 4.31 -13.04 20.09
CA PRO A 14 4.92 -14.32 20.38
C PRO A 14 6.14 -14.57 19.47
N LYS A 15 7.21 -15.15 20.04
CA LYS A 15 8.42 -15.47 19.27
C LYS A 15 8.13 -16.32 18.04
N LEU A 16 7.25 -17.31 18.17
CA LEU A 16 6.83 -18.18 17.06
C LEU A 16 6.23 -17.38 15.90
N THR A 17 5.46 -16.33 16.20
CA THR A 17 4.88 -15.43 15.18
C THR A 17 5.94 -14.55 14.54
N SER A 18 6.89 -14.04 15.31
CA SER A 18 8.04 -13.28 14.81
C SER A 18 8.89 -14.13 13.85
N ASP A 19 9.25 -15.35 14.27
CA ASP A 19 10.03 -16.29 13.44
C ASP A 19 9.28 -16.66 12.14
N LEU A 20 7.95 -16.80 12.21
CA LEU A 20 7.12 -17.03 11.04
C LEU A 20 7.18 -15.86 10.06
N ILE A 21 7.07 -14.61 10.55
CA ILE A 21 7.17 -13.40 9.73
C ILE A 21 8.54 -13.33 9.07
N GLU A 22 9.60 -13.52 9.84
CA GLU A 22 10.98 -13.51 9.34
C GLU A 22 11.18 -14.53 8.20
N LYS A 23 10.84 -15.79 8.46
CA LYS A 23 10.93 -16.88 7.47
C LYS A 23 10.16 -16.56 6.17
N ARG A 24 9.05 -15.85 6.27
CA ARG A 24 8.18 -15.55 5.12
C ARG A 24 8.46 -14.22 4.45
N PHE A 25 9.34 -13.40 5.03
CA PHE A 25 9.68 -12.09 4.48
C PHE A 25 10.28 -12.16 3.06
N GLN A 26 10.89 -13.28 2.72
CA GLN A 26 11.37 -13.53 1.35
C GLN A 26 10.25 -13.40 0.30
N LEU A 27 8.99 -13.72 0.65
CA LEU A 27 7.85 -13.55 -0.26
C LEU A 27 7.58 -12.07 -0.59
N VAL A 28 7.89 -11.16 0.34
CA VAL A 28 7.79 -9.72 0.10
C VAL A 28 8.90 -9.28 -0.85
N SER A 29 10.14 -9.69 -0.60
CA SER A 29 11.28 -9.38 -1.46
C SER A 29 11.09 -9.90 -2.88
N ASP A 30 10.63 -11.15 -3.04
CA ASP A 30 10.28 -11.74 -4.33
C ASP A 30 9.19 -10.94 -5.05
N GLY A 31 8.19 -10.46 -4.30
CA GLY A 31 7.10 -9.64 -4.83
C GLY A 31 7.60 -8.29 -5.35
N ILE A 32 8.46 -7.63 -4.59
CA ILE A 32 9.08 -6.35 -4.97
C ILE A 32 9.89 -6.52 -6.26
N LEU A 33 10.81 -7.48 -6.31
CA LEU A 33 11.62 -7.77 -7.50
C LEU A 33 10.75 -8.09 -8.73
N ARG A 34 9.65 -8.81 -8.53
CA ARG A 34 8.70 -9.12 -9.59
C ARG A 34 8.02 -7.86 -10.13
N ILE A 35 7.62 -6.95 -9.24
CA ILE A 35 6.95 -5.69 -9.60
C ILE A 35 7.93 -4.77 -10.33
N GLU A 36 9.16 -4.62 -9.85
CA GLU A 36 10.20 -3.86 -10.52
C GLU A 36 10.47 -4.38 -11.93
N LYS A 37 10.60 -5.70 -12.09
CA LYS A 37 10.77 -6.33 -13.40
C LYS A 37 9.56 -6.11 -14.31
N ALA A 38 8.33 -6.17 -13.78
CA ALA A 38 7.11 -6.05 -14.55
C ALA A 38 6.78 -4.60 -14.95
N SER A 39 7.23 -3.61 -14.17
CA SER A 39 6.97 -2.18 -14.40
C SER A 39 8.18 -1.44 -14.99
N SER A 40 9.39 -1.97 -14.86
CA SER A 40 10.66 -1.29 -15.10
C SER A 40 10.86 -0.04 -14.22
N ILE A 41 10.16 0.05 -13.10
CA ILE A 41 10.25 1.15 -12.13
C ILE A 41 10.68 0.57 -10.79
N LYS A 42 11.55 1.31 -10.09
CA LYS A 42 12.04 0.93 -8.77
C LYS A 42 10.92 1.03 -7.73
N TYR A 43 10.80 0.02 -6.88
CA TYR A 43 9.81 -0.03 -5.83
C TYR A 43 10.19 0.95 -4.70
N PRO A 44 9.24 1.66 -4.09
CA PRO A 44 9.53 2.56 -2.98
C PRO A 44 9.96 1.81 -1.71
N ILE A 45 10.38 2.56 -0.69
CA ILE A 45 10.75 2.00 0.60
C ILE A 45 9.54 1.29 1.23
N VAL A 46 9.80 0.10 1.77
CA VAL A 46 8.78 -0.71 2.47
C VAL A 46 9.09 -0.78 3.94
N TYR A 47 8.08 -0.48 4.77
CA TYR A 47 8.10 -0.70 6.21
C TYR A 47 7.19 -1.86 6.60
N LEU A 48 7.69 -2.72 7.46
CA LEU A 48 6.87 -3.75 8.09
C LEU A 48 6.41 -3.26 9.46
N GLU A 49 5.09 -3.09 9.59
CA GLU A 49 4.44 -2.66 10.81
C GLU A 49 3.97 -3.89 11.61
N PRO A 50 4.34 -4.03 12.89
CA PRO A 50 3.89 -5.13 13.72
C PRO A 50 2.37 -5.22 13.87
N SER A 51 1.68 -4.07 13.89
CA SER A 51 0.22 -4.04 14.07
C SER A 51 -0.54 -4.27 12.77
N ILE A 52 -1.78 -4.78 12.91
CA ILE A 52 -2.77 -4.70 11.84
C ILE A 52 -3.55 -3.38 11.97
N LEU A 53 -3.82 -2.76 10.83
CA LEU A 53 -4.64 -1.56 10.79
C LEU A 53 -6.10 -1.92 10.59
N VAL A 54 -7.00 -1.34 11.39
CA VAL A 54 -8.44 -1.56 11.27
C VAL A 54 -9.19 -0.23 11.18
N THR A 55 -10.27 -0.24 10.40
CA THR A 55 -11.27 0.82 10.35
C THR A 55 -12.50 0.37 11.13
N GLY A 56 -13.19 1.30 11.80
CA GLY A 56 -14.38 0.96 12.58
C GLY A 56 -14.08 0.35 13.96
N ASN A 57 -15.08 -0.29 14.54
CA ASN A 57 -14.97 -0.95 15.84
C ASN A 57 -14.64 -2.43 15.67
N THR A 58 -13.62 -2.93 16.37
CA THR A 58 -13.23 -4.35 16.35
C THR A 58 -14.33 -5.31 16.80
N ASN A 59 -15.37 -4.80 17.44
CA ASN A 59 -16.53 -5.55 17.90
C ASN A 59 -17.77 -5.43 17.00
N SER A 60 -17.64 -4.75 15.84
CA SER A 60 -18.75 -4.56 14.90
C SER A 60 -18.50 -5.30 13.60
N PHE A 61 -19.58 -5.72 12.92
CA PHE A 61 -19.52 -6.35 11.59
C PHE A 61 -18.96 -5.43 10.48
N ASP A 62 -18.79 -4.12 10.80
CA ASP A 62 -18.29 -3.09 9.86
C ASP A 62 -16.77 -2.84 9.98
N MET A 63 -16.03 -3.75 10.61
CA MET A 63 -14.59 -3.63 10.73
C MET A 63 -13.91 -3.91 9.39
N GLY A 64 -13.28 -2.89 8.82
CA GLY A 64 -12.37 -3.07 7.68
C GLY A 64 -10.95 -3.40 8.16
N ILE A 65 -10.31 -4.39 7.55
CA ILE A 65 -8.90 -4.74 7.79
C ILE A 65 -8.03 -4.18 6.67
N LEU A 66 -7.02 -3.39 7.02
CA LEU A 66 -6.05 -2.84 6.09
C LEU A 66 -4.72 -3.60 6.21
N TYR A 67 -4.35 -4.30 5.16
CA TYR A 67 -3.14 -5.13 5.13
C TYR A 67 -1.89 -4.36 4.71
N ALA A 68 -2.07 -3.29 3.96
CA ALA A 68 -1.00 -2.40 3.54
C ALA A 68 -1.57 -1.00 3.29
N ARG A 69 -0.69 -0.01 3.23
CA ARG A 69 -1.04 1.35 2.79
C ARG A 69 0.17 2.07 2.23
N THR A 70 -0.08 2.96 1.29
CA THR A 70 0.90 3.92 0.76
C THR A 70 0.74 5.23 1.50
N ILE A 71 1.81 5.72 2.14
CA ILE A 71 1.79 6.94 2.96
C ILE A 71 2.96 7.86 2.61
N PRO A 72 2.76 9.18 2.58
CA PRO A 72 3.86 10.14 2.62
C PRO A 72 4.36 10.26 4.06
N LEU A 73 5.65 10.39 4.20
CA LEU A 73 6.35 10.70 5.45
C LEU A 73 7.18 11.95 5.24
N LEU A 74 7.14 12.86 6.19
CA LEU A 74 8.06 13.98 6.24
C LEU A 74 9.28 13.56 7.05
N VAL A 75 10.45 13.58 6.42
CA VAL A 75 11.74 13.28 7.05
C VAL A 75 12.73 14.37 6.62
N ASP A 76 13.30 15.08 7.59
CA ASP A 76 14.28 16.16 7.37
C ASP A 76 13.81 17.15 6.28
N ASP A 77 12.58 17.66 6.41
CA ASP A 77 11.90 18.56 5.47
C ASP A 77 11.73 18.03 4.03
N SER A 78 11.94 16.73 3.84
CA SER A 78 11.73 16.03 2.58
C SER A 78 10.56 15.06 2.66
N ILE A 79 9.73 15.03 1.61
CA ILE A 79 8.60 14.09 1.53
C ILE A 79 9.07 12.78 0.90
N HIS A 80 8.91 11.71 1.66
CA HIS A 80 9.14 10.34 1.20
C HIS A 80 7.82 9.60 1.12
N VAL A 81 7.53 9.01 -0.02
CA VAL A 81 6.39 8.11 -0.15
C VAL A 81 6.84 6.69 0.12
N VAL A 82 6.21 6.04 1.09
CA VAL A 82 6.58 4.70 1.53
C VAL A 82 5.36 3.78 1.53
N ILE A 83 5.62 2.48 1.45
CA ILE A 83 4.59 1.46 1.58
C ILE A 83 4.75 0.77 2.92
N GLN A 84 3.69 0.79 3.72
CA GLN A 84 3.62 0.12 5.00
C GLN A 84 2.85 -1.19 4.84
N LEU A 85 3.47 -2.30 5.23
CA LEU A 85 2.86 -3.63 5.25
C LEU A 85 2.59 -4.06 6.68
N SER A 86 1.49 -4.75 6.92
CA SER A 86 1.20 -5.35 8.22
C SER A 86 1.90 -6.68 8.43
N GLY A 87 2.37 -6.96 9.66
CA GLY A 87 2.95 -8.23 10.04
C GLY A 87 2.04 -9.43 9.76
N PRO A 88 0.73 -9.37 10.09
CA PRO A 88 -0.23 -10.44 9.77
C PRO A 88 -0.34 -10.78 8.29
N LEU A 89 -0.20 -9.82 7.38
CA LEU A 89 -0.16 -10.11 5.94
C LEU A 89 1.02 -11.03 5.61
N VAL A 90 2.20 -10.72 6.14
CA VAL A 90 3.40 -11.52 5.90
C VAL A 90 3.28 -12.89 6.55
N ALA A 91 2.76 -12.96 7.79
CA ALA A 91 2.58 -14.21 8.52
C ALA A 91 1.61 -15.17 7.83
N TYR A 92 0.48 -14.69 7.32
CA TYR A 92 -0.64 -15.55 6.93
C TYR A 92 -1.04 -15.45 5.46
N GLY A 93 -0.62 -14.40 4.74
CA GLY A 93 -0.94 -14.19 3.33
C GLY A 93 -0.33 -15.27 2.42
N LEU A 94 -1.07 -15.69 1.40
CA LEU A 94 -0.50 -16.51 0.34
C LEU A 94 0.44 -15.67 -0.53
N LYS A 95 1.40 -16.31 -1.20
CA LYS A 95 2.33 -15.63 -2.13
C LYS A 95 1.61 -14.72 -3.13
N GLY A 96 0.57 -15.24 -3.79
CA GLY A 96 -0.21 -14.46 -4.76
C GLY A 96 -0.98 -13.29 -4.13
N THR A 97 -1.41 -13.40 -2.86
CA THR A 97 -2.07 -12.32 -2.12
C THR A 97 -1.07 -11.24 -1.74
N ILE A 98 0.09 -11.60 -1.20
CA ILE A 98 1.17 -10.66 -0.87
C ILE A 98 1.60 -9.88 -2.13
N HIS A 99 1.85 -10.58 -3.25
CA HIS A 99 2.24 -9.92 -4.50
C HIS A 99 1.14 -9.02 -5.06
N ALA A 100 -0.14 -9.41 -4.93
CA ALA A 100 -1.26 -8.58 -5.38
C ALA A 100 -1.38 -7.30 -4.56
N ILE A 101 -1.25 -7.39 -3.23
CA ILE A 101 -1.28 -6.22 -2.34
C ILE A 101 -0.10 -5.30 -2.61
N LEU A 102 1.12 -5.83 -2.71
CA LEU A 102 2.30 -5.04 -3.07
C LEU A 102 2.11 -4.30 -4.39
N ALA A 103 1.58 -4.98 -5.41
CA ALA A 103 1.34 -4.36 -6.70
C ALA A 103 0.21 -3.32 -6.66
N HIS A 104 -0.83 -3.53 -5.86
CA HIS A 104 -1.91 -2.57 -5.66
C HIS A 104 -1.39 -1.30 -4.97
N GLU A 105 -0.62 -1.43 -3.90
CA GLU A 105 0.01 -0.30 -3.22
C GLU A 105 1.01 0.44 -4.14
N PHE A 106 1.68 -0.28 -5.01
CA PHE A 106 2.54 0.33 -6.03
C PHE A 106 1.76 1.20 -7.02
N LEU A 107 0.54 0.81 -7.41
CA LEU A 107 -0.33 1.66 -8.23
C LEU A 107 -0.73 2.94 -7.47
N HIS A 108 -1.04 2.85 -6.19
CA HIS A 108 -1.28 4.02 -5.33
C HIS A 108 -0.04 4.93 -5.24
N TYR A 109 1.14 4.33 -5.06
CA TYR A 109 2.40 5.08 -5.07
C TYR A 109 2.58 5.88 -6.37
N LEU A 110 2.45 5.24 -7.53
CA LEU A 110 2.60 5.91 -8.82
C LEU A 110 1.55 7.02 -9.03
N GLU A 111 0.30 6.78 -8.63
CA GLU A 111 -0.76 7.79 -8.69
C GLU A 111 -0.46 8.99 -7.79
N LEU A 112 0.04 8.74 -6.58
CA LEU A 112 0.42 9.81 -5.66
C LEU A 112 1.57 10.65 -6.23
N ILE A 113 2.61 10.04 -6.80
CA ILE A 113 3.71 10.76 -7.45
C ILE A 113 3.19 11.59 -8.65
N ILE A 114 2.29 11.05 -9.46
CA ILE A 114 1.68 11.79 -10.57
C ILE A 114 0.97 13.04 -10.07
N ARG A 115 0.24 12.97 -8.97
CA ARG A 115 -0.48 14.12 -8.39
C ARG A 115 0.47 15.12 -7.80
N LEU A 116 1.44 14.66 -7.00
CA LEU A 116 2.46 15.52 -6.41
C LEU A 116 3.26 16.28 -7.47
N SER A 117 3.62 15.62 -8.60
CA SER A 117 4.41 16.24 -9.66
C SER A 117 3.66 17.32 -10.45
N LYS A 118 2.35 17.33 -10.43
CA LYS A 118 1.53 18.28 -11.20
C LYS A 118 1.13 19.54 -10.43
N THR A 119 1.54 19.67 -9.16
CA THR A 119 1.07 20.74 -8.26
C THR A 119 -0.48 20.83 -8.18
N GLU A 120 -1.20 19.80 -8.60
CA GLU A 120 -2.66 19.70 -8.46
C GLU A 120 -3.12 19.65 -6.99
N LEU A 121 -2.14 19.78 -6.07
CA LEU A 121 -2.27 19.72 -4.62
C LEU A 121 -2.38 21.10 -3.95
N LEU A 122 -2.60 22.17 -4.68
CA LEU A 122 -2.54 23.52 -4.17
C LEU A 122 -3.85 24.06 -3.57
N SER A 123 -4.86 23.25 -3.29
CA SER A 123 -6.03 23.72 -2.55
C SER A 123 -6.09 23.12 -1.14
N ASP A 124 -6.54 23.92 -0.16
CA ASP A 124 -6.67 23.51 1.25
C ASP A 124 -7.58 22.29 1.46
N GLU A 125 -8.45 21.98 0.50
CA GLU A 125 -9.29 20.77 0.49
C GLU A 125 -8.49 19.48 0.24
N ILE A 126 -7.24 19.56 -0.19
CA ILE A 126 -6.46 18.41 -0.66
C ILE A 126 -5.84 17.65 0.48
N SER A 127 -5.47 18.32 1.57
CA SER A 127 -4.74 17.68 2.68
C SER A 127 -5.56 16.59 3.41
N SER A 128 -6.88 16.77 3.54
CA SER A 128 -7.77 15.78 4.16
C SER A 128 -8.30 14.75 3.17
N ASN A 129 -8.59 15.17 1.93
CA ASN A 129 -9.25 14.33 0.94
C ASN A 129 -8.28 13.50 0.07
N LEU A 130 -6.99 13.84 0.03
CA LEU A 130 -6.02 13.14 -0.82
C LEU A 130 -5.91 11.67 -0.44
N PHE A 131 -5.87 11.39 0.85
CA PHE A 131 -5.74 10.03 1.38
C PHE A 131 -7.06 9.27 1.32
N GLU A 132 -8.16 9.89 1.68
CA GLU A 132 -9.49 9.27 1.57
C GLU A 132 -9.84 8.95 0.12
N ASN A 133 -9.61 9.88 -0.80
CA ASN A 133 -9.93 9.69 -2.21
C ASN A 133 -9.00 8.69 -2.92
N VAL A 134 -7.74 8.60 -2.52
CA VAL A 134 -6.81 7.58 -3.07
C VAL A 134 -7.23 6.17 -2.63
N TYR A 135 -7.70 6.01 -1.39
CA TYR A 135 -8.11 4.70 -0.86
C TYR A 135 -9.57 4.33 -1.19
N SER A 136 -10.47 5.29 -1.30
CA SER A 136 -11.89 5.03 -1.56
C SER A 136 -12.25 4.90 -3.04
N ASP A 137 -11.47 5.49 -3.95
CA ASP A 137 -11.82 5.59 -5.37
C ASP A 137 -10.93 4.69 -6.26
N ASN A 138 -11.27 3.40 -6.28
CA ASN A 138 -10.66 2.45 -7.22
C ASN A 138 -10.80 2.86 -8.71
N THR A 139 -11.71 3.80 -9.02
CA THR A 139 -11.92 4.26 -10.40
C THR A 139 -10.80 5.18 -10.89
N ARG A 140 -10.04 5.77 -9.96
CA ARG A 140 -8.93 6.69 -10.28
C ARG A 140 -7.59 5.98 -10.42
N LEU A 141 -7.43 4.76 -9.88
CA LEU A 141 -6.17 4.03 -9.98
C LEU A 141 -5.78 3.76 -11.44
N LEU A 142 -4.46 3.74 -11.66
CA LEU A 142 -3.91 3.30 -12.94
C LEU A 142 -4.35 1.85 -13.24
N GLU A 143 -4.73 1.61 -14.48
CA GLU A 143 -5.03 0.26 -14.95
C GLU A 143 -3.79 -0.63 -14.81
N PRO A 144 -3.86 -1.78 -14.15
CA PRO A 144 -2.68 -2.65 -13.96
C PRO A 144 -1.94 -2.97 -15.25
N ARG A 145 -2.68 -3.12 -16.38
CA ARG A 145 -2.10 -3.36 -17.71
C ARG A 145 -1.35 -2.17 -18.30
N SER A 146 -1.54 -0.96 -17.76
CA SER A 146 -0.75 0.20 -18.17
C SER A 146 0.63 0.21 -17.54
N VAL A 147 0.78 -0.41 -16.37
CA VAL A 147 2.00 -0.43 -15.56
C VAL A 147 2.76 -1.74 -15.70
N PHE A 148 2.07 -2.87 -15.57
CA PHE A 148 2.72 -4.19 -15.53
C PHE A 148 2.64 -4.92 -16.87
N ASN A 149 3.74 -5.61 -17.22
CA ASN A 149 3.80 -6.55 -18.36
C ASN A 149 3.68 -8.02 -17.93
N ASP A 150 3.32 -8.30 -16.66
CA ASP A 150 3.14 -9.64 -16.08
C ASP A 150 1.64 -9.97 -15.97
N ASN A 151 1.14 -10.79 -16.89
CA ASN A 151 -0.27 -11.18 -16.93
C ASN A 151 -0.73 -11.95 -15.68
N THR A 152 0.16 -12.74 -15.06
CA THR A 152 -0.17 -13.47 -13.84
C THR A 152 -0.30 -12.51 -12.66
N LEU A 153 0.57 -11.52 -12.55
CA LEU A 153 0.48 -10.47 -11.54
C LEU A 153 -0.81 -9.66 -11.71
N ILE A 154 -1.13 -9.26 -12.94
CA ILE A 154 -2.38 -8.56 -13.27
C ILE A 154 -3.59 -9.41 -12.86
N SER A 155 -3.59 -10.70 -13.17
CA SER A 155 -4.66 -11.62 -12.75
C SER A 155 -4.80 -11.71 -11.23
N HIS A 156 -3.69 -11.73 -10.48
CA HIS A 156 -3.72 -11.71 -9.02
C HIS A 156 -4.34 -10.43 -8.46
N ILE A 157 -3.99 -9.26 -9.03
CA ILE A 157 -4.59 -7.98 -8.65
C ILE A 157 -6.09 -7.99 -8.92
N THR A 158 -6.50 -8.30 -10.15
CA THR A 158 -7.92 -8.27 -10.57
C THR A 158 -8.80 -9.20 -9.73
N LYS A 159 -8.28 -10.37 -9.36
CA LYS A 159 -9.03 -11.33 -8.52
C LYS A 159 -9.20 -10.86 -7.07
N ARG A 160 -8.23 -10.12 -6.53
CA ARG A 160 -8.25 -9.70 -5.12
C ARG A 160 -8.78 -8.30 -4.89
N PHE A 161 -8.84 -7.51 -5.94
CA PHE A 161 -9.36 -6.14 -5.90
C PHE A 161 -10.45 -5.92 -6.96
N PRO A 162 -11.57 -6.69 -6.95
CA PRO A 162 -12.67 -6.47 -7.90
C PRO A 162 -13.41 -5.14 -7.64
N SER A 163 -13.67 -4.81 -6.37
CA SER A 163 -14.28 -3.57 -5.89
C SER A 163 -13.85 -3.29 -4.44
N GLY A 164 -12.57 -3.43 -4.16
CA GLY A 164 -11.96 -3.48 -2.84
C GLY A 164 -11.25 -4.80 -2.63
N PHE A 165 -10.45 -4.90 -1.57
CA PHE A 165 -9.70 -6.13 -1.28
C PHE A 165 -10.63 -7.26 -0.86
N ARG A 166 -10.42 -8.47 -1.41
CA ARG A 166 -11.17 -9.68 -1.07
C ARG A 166 -10.24 -10.89 -0.99
N ASP A 167 -9.99 -11.34 0.22
CA ASP A 167 -9.37 -12.64 0.53
C ASP A 167 -9.88 -13.13 1.88
N TYR A 168 -11.08 -13.74 1.87
CA TYR A 168 -11.76 -14.23 3.09
C TYR A 168 -10.90 -15.21 3.90
N LYS A 169 -10.05 -16.02 3.23
CA LYS A 169 -9.16 -16.97 3.92
C LYS A 169 -8.05 -16.26 4.71
N LEU A 170 -7.55 -15.15 4.20
CA LEU A 170 -6.58 -14.32 4.91
C LEU A 170 -7.29 -13.60 6.06
N GLU A 171 -8.45 -13.02 5.80
CA GLU A 171 -9.26 -12.31 6.79
C GLU A 171 -9.60 -13.20 7.99
N ASP A 172 -10.15 -14.39 7.77
CA ASP A 172 -10.42 -15.39 8.81
C ASP A 172 -9.19 -15.73 9.66
N LYS A 173 -8.04 -15.94 9.01
CA LYS A 173 -6.80 -16.22 9.72
C LYS A 173 -6.34 -15.05 10.58
N VAL A 174 -6.44 -13.83 10.05
CA VAL A 174 -6.03 -12.63 10.78
C VAL A 174 -6.95 -12.37 11.97
N ILE A 175 -8.26 -12.57 11.81
CA ILE A 175 -9.20 -12.46 12.92
C ILE A 175 -8.83 -13.48 14.01
N LYS A 176 -8.75 -14.77 13.68
CA LYS A 176 -8.53 -15.84 14.65
C LYS A 176 -7.14 -15.87 15.28
N LEU A 177 -6.10 -15.64 14.46
CA LEU A 177 -4.70 -15.84 14.89
C LEU A 177 -3.99 -14.54 15.25
N TRP A 178 -4.64 -13.39 15.08
CA TRP A 178 -4.08 -12.10 15.42
C TRP A 178 -5.01 -11.29 16.33
N ILE A 179 -6.22 -10.95 15.86
CA ILE A 179 -7.13 -10.07 16.60
C ILE A 179 -7.68 -10.74 17.86
N GLU A 180 -8.18 -11.97 17.76
CA GLU A 180 -8.69 -12.73 18.91
C GLU A 180 -7.59 -13.09 19.91
N GLN A 181 -6.35 -13.23 19.44
CA GLN A 181 -5.17 -13.44 20.29
C GLN A 181 -4.67 -12.14 20.93
N LYS A 182 -5.35 -11.02 20.75
CA LYS A 182 -5.01 -9.70 21.29
C LYS A 182 -3.60 -9.21 20.88
N LEU A 183 -3.13 -9.62 19.71
CA LEU A 183 -1.89 -9.12 19.13
C LEU A 183 -2.11 -7.67 18.64
N PRO A 184 -1.04 -6.90 18.35
CA PRO A 184 -1.13 -5.47 18.09
C PRO A 184 -2.12 -5.09 17.00
N VAL A 185 -3.08 -4.24 17.35
CA VAL A 185 -4.09 -3.66 16.45
C VAL A 185 -4.04 -2.15 16.59
N SER A 186 -3.97 -1.45 15.47
CA SER A 186 -4.00 0.01 15.42
C SER A 186 -5.26 0.48 14.70
N LYS A 187 -6.06 1.33 15.35
CA LYS A 187 -7.20 1.97 14.70
C LYS A 187 -6.73 3.13 13.84
N ILE A 188 -7.24 3.19 12.62
CA ILE A 188 -7.12 4.38 11.79
C ILE A 188 -8.21 5.34 12.23
N THR A 189 -7.80 6.50 12.76
CA THR A 189 -8.69 7.64 12.98
C THR A 189 -8.28 8.72 11.99
N LEU A 190 -9.25 9.28 11.27
CA LEU A 190 -9.02 10.33 10.26
C LEU A 190 -8.13 11.47 10.78
N ASP A 191 -8.33 11.86 12.04
CA ASP A 191 -7.63 13.01 12.65
C ASP A 191 -6.14 12.76 12.96
N LYS A 192 -5.72 11.52 13.17
CA LYS A 192 -4.35 11.18 13.60
C LYS A 192 -3.41 10.81 12.46
N ASN A 193 -3.94 10.54 11.28
CA ASN A 193 -3.15 10.10 10.12
C ASN A 193 -3.09 11.15 9.01
N THR A 194 -3.58 12.36 9.27
CA THR A 194 -3.49 13.47 8.31
C THR A 194 -2.09 14.07 8.37
N VAL A 195 -1.32 13.92 7.30
CA VAL A 195 -0.07 14.66 7.12
C VAL A 195 -0.45 16.02 6.55
N LYS A 196 -0.27 17.08 7.35
CA LYS A 196 -0.42 18.46 6.86
C LYS A 196 0.87 18.84 6.16
N LEU A 197 0.78 19.20 4.89
CA LEU A 197 1.89 19.66 4.08
C LEU A 197 1.69 21.15 3.79
N ASP A 198 2.68 21.96 4.11
CA ASP A 198 2.68 23.36 3.72
C ASP A 198 3.05 23.50 2.23
N ALA A 199 2.53 24.55 1.57
CA ALA A 199 2.82 24.81 0.15
C ALA A 199 4.33 24.91 -0.13
N SER A 200 5.12 25.43 0.82
CA SER A 200 6.58 25.49 0.72
C SER A 200 7.24 24.12 0.71
N GLN A 201 6.70 23.14 1.46
CA GLN A 201 7.20 21.77 1.49
C GLN A 201 6.88 21.05 0.17
N LEU A 202 5.71 21.33 -0.43
CA LEU A 202 5.33 20.77 -1.73
C LEU A 202 6.22 21.29 -2.86
N SER A 203 6.62 22.57 -2.83
CA SER A 203 7.50 23.17 -3.84
C SER A 203 8.94 22.65 -3.80
N ASN A 204 9.36 22.06 -2.67
CA ASN A 204 10.70 21.52 -2.49
C ASN A 204 10.83 20.03 -2.83
N ILE A 205 9.73 19.36 -3.21
CA ILE A 205 9.76 17.95 -3.59
C ILE A 205 10.55 17.81 -4.90
N LYS A 206 11.66 17.08 -4.83
CA LYS A 206 12.43 16.70 -6.01
C LYS A 206 12.00 15.29 -6.45
N PHE A 207 11.60 15.17 -7.69
CA PHE A 207 11.30 13.88 -8.30
C PHE A 207 12.44 13.46 -9.22
N ASP A 208 12.67 12.16 -9.29
CA ASP A 208 13.57 11.57 -10.28
C ASP A 208 13.00 11.82 -11.69
N GLU A 209 13.79 12.47 -12.55
CA GLU A 209 13.37 12.80 -13.93
C GLU A 209 13.06 11.55 -14.75
N LEU A 210 13.82 10.47 -14.55
CA LEU A 210 13.57 9.20 -15.23
C LEU A 210 12.21 8.61 -14.82
N LEU A 211 11.89 8.67 -13.53
CA LEU A 211 10.58 8.24 -13.02
C LEU A 211 9.45 9.08 -13.66
N LEU A 212 9.61 10.40 -13.73
CA LEU A 212 8.59 11.27 -14.34
C LEU A 212 8.37 10.94 -15.83
N GLN A 213 9.43 10.69 -16.59
CA GLN A 213 9.34 10.27 -18.01
C GLN A 213 8.59 8.94 -18.13
N GLN A 214 8.90 7.95 -17.28
CA GLN A 214 8.19 6.66 -17.26
C GLN A 214 6.71 6.83 -16.92
N LEU A 215 6.38 7.72 -15.98
CA LEU A 215 4.99 8.00 -15.60
C LEU A 215 4.19 8.63 -16.75
N GLU A 216 4.77 9.50 -17.57
CA GLU A 216 4.08 10.05 -18.76
C GLU A 216 3.75 8.96 -19.80
N ILE A 217 4.64 8.00 -20.01
CA ILE A 217 4.38 6.84 -20.86
C ILE A 217 3.23 6.01 -20.31
N ILE A 218 3.23 5.74 -19.02
CA ILE A 218 2.18 4.99 -18.33
C ILE A 218 0.83 5.71 -18.45
N LYS A 219 0.76 7.02 -18.22
CA LYS A 219 -0.45 7.84 -18.35
C LYS A 219 -1.04 7.76 -19.76
N THR A 220 -0.19 7.88 -20.76
CA THR A 220 -0.61 7.77 -22.17
C THR A 220 -1.23 6.41 -22.46
N LYS A 221 -0.57 5.33 -21.99
CA LYS A 221 -1.06 3.95 -22.13
C LYS A 221 -2.36 3.73 -21.35
N ASN A 222 -2.45 4.26 -20.12
CA ASN A 222 -3.64 4.19 -19.28
C ASN A 222 -4.86 4.84 -19.94
N SER A 223 -4.69 6.04 -20.49
CA SER A 223 -5.75 6.77 -21.20
C SER A 223 -6.27 6.00 -22.40
N ARG A 224 -5.40 5.35 -23.18
CA ARG A 224 -5.78 4.49 -24.31
C ARG A 224 -6.57 3.26 -23.87
N LEU A 225 -6.17 2.61 -22.77
CA LEU A 225 -6.86 1.43 -22.24
C LEU A 225 -8.25 1.78 -21.70
N ARG A 226 -8.40 2.91 -21.01
CA ARG A 226 -9.70 3.37 -20.51
C ARG A 226 -10.67 3.71 -21.63
N LYS A 227 -10.20 4.39 -22.70
CA LYS A 227 -11.05 4.66 -23.89
C LYS A 227 -11.58 3.38 -24.53
N LYS A 228 -10.77 2.31 -24.60
CA LYS A 228 -11.21 1.01 -25.16
C LYS A 228 -12.23 0.26 -24.31
N LYS A 229 -12.39 0.57 -23.02
CA LYS A 229 -13.41 -0.03 -22.15
C LYS A 229 -14.76 0.67 -22.22
N LEU A 230 -14.82 1.86 -22.80
CA LEU A 230 -16.05 2.66 -22.95
C LEU A 230 -16.81 2.37 -24.26
N TYR A 231 -16.21 1.59 -25.14
CA TYR A 231 -16.77 1.07 -26.38
C TYR A 231 -16.77 -0.46 -26.38
#